data_e131a48f8d97e9380d42b3a34c76577c
#
_entry.id   e131a48f8d97e9380d42b3a34c76577c
#
_cell.length_a   1.000
_cell.length_b   1.000
_cell.length_c   1.000
_cell.angle_alpha   90.00
_cell.angle_beta   90.00
_cell.angle_gamma   90.00
#
_symmetry.space_group_name_H-M   'P 1'
#
loop_
_entity.id
_entity.type
_entity.pdbx_description
1 polymer ?
#
loop_
_entity_poly.entity_id
_entity_poly.type
_entity_poly.pdbx_seq_one_letter_code
_entity_poly.pdbx_strand_id
1 'polypeptide(L)'
;MNLNFYTLCVIYLVYSFLGWVAETVVATAKGRRFTNRGVASGPFCFVYGTAGVLITIGLNDQRASLAALFFGSMIYATVVEWLTAKLLERIHHRRWWDYSDKKFNLDGYVCLQYSLLWGLLGMAAVRWGNDLLFRLCAHLPPLLFHAVVWVGMALAVLDQISAMVVVSRYANRHPRLGQLNRELGRGSERLRQKITASVEKRIQRAYPAAARPEPTTSAEKQLSLADLLWLFVIGAFLGDVVETIFCRITAGVWMSRSSLVWGPFSVVWGLALVLAAILLRGGEQKSESRIFWFGVILGGAYEYVCSAVTELLFGTVFWDYSGFKFNLGGRINLLYCFFWGIAAVTWIRYGYPLVAKGMKAVKRRIRPWMTALLAVFMAVNLVTSALALARYDARTSGAAPANAVDVLLDEHFDNARMERIYPNAKKVEKAG
;
A
#
# COMPACT_ATOMS: atom_id res chain seq x y z
N MET A 1 0.66 0.29 -24.28
CA MET A 1 1.83 1.21 -24.27
C MET A 1 3.08 0.40 -23.98
N ASN A 2 4.07 0.40 -24.86
CA ASN A 2 5.32 -0.31 -24.60
C ASN A 2 6.19 0.52 -23.64
N LEU A 3 6.30 0.05 -22.41
CA LEU A 3 7.16 0.65 -21.38
C LEU A 3 8.60 0.16 -21.62
N ASN A 4 9.46 1.04 -22.11
CA ASN A 4 10.89 0.80 -22.24
C ASN A 4 11.69 1.73 -21.32
N PHE A 5 13.00 1.52 -21.22
CA PHE A 5 13.88 2.32 -20.35
C PHE A 5 13.74 3.82 -20.61
N TYR A 6 13.75 4.27 -21.86
CA TYR A 6 13.67 5.68 -22.21
C TYR A 6 12.33 6.31 -21.84
N THR A 7 11.22 5.58 -22.02
CA THR A 7 9.90 6.07 -21.62
C THR A 7 9.79 6.24 -20.11
N LEU A 8 10.38 5.34 -19.34
CA LEU A 8 10.42 5.46 -17.87
C LEU A 8 11.30 6.62 -17.40
N CYS A 9 12.45 6.84 -18.05
CA CYS A 9 13.29 8.00 -17.76
C CYS A 9 12.58 9.33 -18.05
N VAL A 10 11.84 9.42 -19.17
CA VAL A 10 11.04 10.62 -19.46
C VAL A 10 9.96 10.86 -18.43
N ILE A 11 9.21 9.81 -18.04
CA ILE A 11 8.23 9.89 -16.97
C ILE A 11 8.87 10.42 -15.68
N TYR A 12 10.00 9.84 -15.29
CA TYR A 12 10.74 10.28 -14.11
C TYR A 12 11.12 11.76 -14.19
N LEU A 13 11.74 12.20 -15.27
CA LEU A 13 12.21 13.58 -15.44
C LEU A 13 11.06 14.58 -15.45
N VAL A 14 10.01 14.31 -16.25
CA VAL A 14 8.90 15.24 -16.41
C VAL A 14 8.08 15.34 -15.13
N TYR A 15 7.75 14.22 -14.47
CA TYR A 15 7.00 14.30 -13.22
C TYR A 15 7.86 14.83 -12.07
N SER A 16 9.17 14.58 -12.05
CA SER A 16 10.07 15.24 -11.08
C SER A 16 10.06 16.76 -11.26
N PHE A 17 10.10 17.24 -12.50
CA PHE A 17 10.03 18.68 -12.81
C PHE A 17 8.66 19.28 -12.47
N LEU A 18 7.56 18.63 -12.89
CA LEU A 18 6.21 19.10 -12.59
C LEU A 18 5.92 19.12 -11.08
N GLY A 19 6.40 18.10 -10.35
CA GLY A 19 6.33 18.06 -8.89
C GLY A 19 7.08 19.20 -8.24
N TRP A 20 8.30 19.50 -8.72
CA TRP A 20 9.06 20.64 -8.26
C TRP A 20 8.33 21.96 -8.52
N VAL A 21 7.76 22.16 -9.71
CA VAL A 21 6.95 23.33 -10.05
C VAL A 21 5.78 23.48 -9.09
N ALA A 22 4.98 22.40 -8.90
CA ALA A 22 3.81 22.41 -8.03
C ALA A 22 4.18 22.78 -6.58
N GLU A 23 5.18 22.11 -6.01
CA GLU A 23 5.66 22.36 -4.65
C GLU A 23 6.20 23.80 -4.48
N THR A 24 6.98 24.27 -5.47
CA THR A 24 7.56 25.62 -5.45
C THR A 24 6.49 26.70 -5.56
N VAL A 25 5.50 26.51 -6.43
CA VAL A 25 4.37 27.42 -6.57
C VAL A 25 3.57 27.52 -5.27
N VAL A 26 3.19 26.37 -4.70
CA VAL A 26 2.42 26.31 -3.44
C VAL A 26 3.21 26.96 -2.29
N ALA A 27 4.50 26.65 -2.16
CA ALA A 27 5.33 27.21 -1.10
C ALA A 27 5.55 28.73 -1.27
N THR A 28 5.76 29.18 -2.52
CA THR A 28 5.93 30.60 -2.85
C THR A 28 4.64 31.39 -2.58
N ALA A 29 3.48 30.84 -2.96
CA ALA A 29 2.19 31.47 -2.70
C ALA A 29 1.89 31.61 -1.21
N LYS A 30 2.17 30.57 -0.41
CA LYS A 30 1.99 30.58 1.05
C LYS A 30 2.98 31.52 1.76
N GLY A 31 4.23 31.51 1.32
CA GLY A 31 5.32 32.28 1.95
C GLY A 31 5.48 33.70 1.42
N ARG A 32 4.74 34.12 0.40
CA ARG A 32 4.87 35.41 -0.32
C ARG A 32 6.30 35.72 -0.76
N ARG A 33 7.17 34.72 -0.88
CA ARG A 33 8.56 34.79 -1.34
C ARG A 33 8.91 33.52 -2.09
N PHE A 34 9.74 33.66 -3.13
CA PHE A 34 10.18 32.49 -3.90
C PHE A 34 10.87 31.46 -2.97
N THR A 35 10.30 30.26 -2.91
CA THR A 35 10.80 29.18 -2.08
C THR A 35 10.99 27.95 -2.96
N ASN A 36 12.26 27.67 -3.33
CA ASN A 36 12.60 26.45 -4.06
C ASN A 36 12.43 25.22 -3.17
N ARG A 37 11.53 24.30 -3.53
CA ARG A 37 11.19 23.08 -2.78
C ARG A 37 11.91 21.83 -3.29
N GLY A 38 12.81 21.94 -4.26
CA GLY A 38 13.66 20.81 -4.67
C GLY A 38 14.54 20.33 -3.52
N VAL A 39 14.80 19.04 -3.43
CA VAL A 39 15.66 18.44 -2.39
C VAL A 39 17.09 18.94 -2.52
N ALA A 40 17.54 19.15 -3.74
CA ALA A 40 18.84 19.74 -4.06
C ALA A 40 18.70 21.14 -4.67
N SER A 41 19.60 21.53 -5.54
CA SER A 41 19.61 22.87 -6.16
C SER A 41 18.82 22.92 -7.46
N GLY A 42 18.63 21.79 -8.11
CA GLY A 42 17.95 21.66 -9.39
C GLY A 42 16.42 21.66 -9.29
N PRO A 43 15.77 21.76 -10.45
CA PRO A 43 14.30 21.78 -10.56
C PRO A 43 13.72 20.35 -10.57
N PHE A 44 14.16 19.50 -9.65
CA PHE A 44 13.71 18.11 -9.57
C PHE A 44 13.18 17.76 -8.19
N CYS A 45 11.98 17.16 -8.16
CA CYS A 45 11.41 16.54 -6.98
C CYS A 45 11.32 15.01 -7.22
N PHE A 46 12.34 14.28 -6.77
CA PHE A 46 12.48 12.84 -7.07
C PHE A 46 11.32 11.98 -6.54
N VAL A 47 10.62 12.42 -5.49
CA VAL A 47 9.42 11.74 -4.97
C VAL A 47 8.36 11.60 -6.05
N TYR A 48 8.09 12.70 -6.77
CA TYR A 48 7.10 12.71 -7.85
C TYR A 48 7.55 11.87 -9.06
N GLY A 49 8.83 11.94 -9.42
CA GLY A 49 9.37 11.12 -10.50
C GLY A 49 9.33 9.63 -10.18
N THR A 50 9.78 9.25 -8.99
CA THR A 50 9.78 7.85 -8.54
C THR A 50 8.35 7.32 -8.41
N ALA A 51 7.43 8.09 -7.81
CA ALA A 51 6.03 7.73 -7.74
C ALA A 51 5.42 7.59 -9.13
N GLY A 52 5.68 8.52 -10.06
CA GLY A 52 5.18 8.47 -11.43
C GLY A 52 5.63 7.22 -12.19
N VAL A 53 6.89 6.82 -12.06
CA VAL A 53 7.43 5.58 -12.65
C VAL A 53 6.76 4.35 -12.03
N LEU A 54 6.72 4.25 -10.70
CA LEU A 54 6.16 3.09 -10.01
C LEU A 54 4.67 2.92 -10.31
N ILE A 55 3.91 4.00 -10.25
CA ILE A 55 2.48 4.03 -10.59
C ILE A 55 2.27 3.60 -12.05
N THR A 56 3.08 4.13 -12.98
CA THR A 56 2.95 3.78 -14.39
C THR A 56 3.23 2.30 -14.62
N ILE A 57 4.32 1.75 -14.05
CA ILE A 57 4.65 0.32 -14.20
C ILE A 57 3.55 -0.54 -13.56
N GLY A 58 3.13 -0.20 -12.35
CA GLY A 58 2.20 -1.03 -11.56
C GLY A 58 0.76 -1.01 -12.04
N LEU A 59 0.31 0.11 -12.68
CA LEU A 59 -1.09 0.33 -12.99
C LEU A 59 -1.39 0.51 -14.48
N ASN A 60 -0.40 0.41 -15.37
CA ASN A 60 -0.63 0.58 -16.81
C ASN A 60 -1.69 -0.38 -17.36
N ASP A 61 -1.72 -1.60 -16.87
CA ASP A 61 -2.66 -2.64 -17.32
C ASP A 61 -4.07 -2.44 -16.72
N GLN A 62 -4.21 -1.54 -15.73
CA GLN A 62 -5.48 -1.19 -15.07
C GLN A 62 -6.12 0.11 -15.57
N ARG A 63 -5.68 0.62 -16.74
CA ARG A 63 -6.10 1.93 -17.29
C ARG A 63 -7.60 2.05 -17.55
N ALA A 64 -8.31 0.95 -17.70
CA ALA A 64 -9.76 0.93 -17.92
C ALA A 64 -10.56 1.37 -16.67
N SER A 65 -10.06 1.10 -15.46
CA SER A 65 -10.73 1.40 -14.20
C SER A 65 -10.14 2.65 -13.54
N LEU A 66 -10.87 3.78 -13.59
CA LEU A 66 -10.45 5.02 -12.91
C LEU A 66 -10.32 4.81 -11.39
N ALA A 67 -11.19 3.99 -10.80
CA ALA A 67 -11.13 3.70 -9.37
C ALA A 67 -9.87 2.89 -9.01
N ALA A 68 -9.52 1.86 -9.81
CA ALA A 68 -8.29 1.10 -9.61
C ALA A 68 -7.06 2.00 -9.77
N LEU A 69 -7.04 2.90 -10.76
CA LEU A 69 -5.99 3.89 -10.92
C LEU A 69 -5.90 4.83 -9.72
N PHE A 70 -7.04 5.34 -9.23
CA PHE A 70 -7.09 6.25 -8.08
C PHE A 70 -6.53 5.59 -6.81
N PHE A 71 -7.09 4.46 -6.40
CA PHE A 71 -6.67 3.78 -5.18
C PHE A 71 -5.25 3.21 -5.28
N GLY A 72 -4.88 2.63 -6.41
CA GLY A 72 -3.53 2.13 -6.65
C GLY A 72 -2.49 3.25 -6.62
N SER A 73 -2.78 4.39 -7.26
CA SER A 73 -1.89 5.56 -7.24
C SER A 73 -1.76 6.14 -5.84
N MET A 74 -2.87 6.23 -5.12
CA MET A 74 -2.89 6.68 -3.72
C MET A 74 -1.94 5.85 -2.87
N ILE A 75 -2.02 4.52 -2.97
CA ILE A 75 -1.19 3.60 -2.18
C ILE A 75 0.29 3.71 -2.58
N TYR A 76 0.60 3.56 -3.87
CA TYR A 76 1.98 3.61 -4.34
C TYR A 76 2.68 4.93 -3.99
N ALA A 77 2.04 6.07 -4.27
CA ALA A 77 2.62 7.37 -3.99
C ALA A 77 2.78 7.63 -2.49
N THR A 78 1.78 7.27 -1.67
CA THR A 78 1.86 7.40 -0.21
C THR A 78 3.03 6.60 0.36
N VAL A 79 3.24 5.37 -0.13
CA VAL A 79 4.38 4.53 0.29
C VAL A 79 5.71 5.15 -0.15
N VAL A 80 5.82 5.63 -1.38
CA VAL A 80 7.03 6.32 -1.88
C VAL A 80 7.32 7.56 -1.05
N GLU A 81 6.32 8.40 -0.79
CA GLU A 81 6.46 9.62 0.02
C GLU A 81 6.92 9.28 1.44
N TRP A 82 6.28 8.29 2.07
CA TRP A 82 6.62 7.85 3.42
C TRP A 82 8.02 7.25 3.52
N LEU A 83 8.40 6.35 2.60
CA LEU A 83 9.75 5.76 2.56
C LEU A 83 10.82 6.82 2.33
N THR A 84 10.55 7.76 1.43
CA THR A 84 11.44 8.88 1.15
C THR A 84 11.63 9.76 2.37
N ALA A 85 10.55 10.14 3.07
CA ALA A 85 10.63 10.94 4.28
C ALA A 85 11.47 10.25 5.37
N LYS A 86 11.26 8.94 5.58
CA LYS A 86 12.06 8.13 6.50
C LYS A 86 13.54 8.06 6.11
N LEU A 87 13.81 7.85 4.83
CA LEU A 87 15.18 7.81 4.32
C LEU A 87 15.88 9.15 4.51
N LEU A 88 15.22 10.25 4.16
CA LEU A 88 15.76 11.59 4.32
C LEU A 88 15.99 11.92 5.80
N GLU A 89 15.07 11.59 6.70
CA GLU A 89 15.30 11.79 8.14
C GLU A 89 16.47 10.96 8.66
N ARG A 90 16.59 9.68 8.20
CA ARG A 90 17.71 8.83 8.61
C ARG A 90 19.06 9.33 8.13
N ILE A 91 19.14 9.91 6.93
CA ILE A 91 20.37 10.43 6.33
C ILE A 91 20.72 11.81 6.92
N HIS A 92 19.72 12.67 7.02
CA HIS A 92 19.93 14.09 7.36
C HIS A 92 19.62 14.43 8.81
N HIS A 93 19.05 13.49 9.60
CA HIS A 93 18.63 13.67 10.98
C HIS A 93 17.65 14.84 11.17
N ARG A 94 16.89 15.21 10.14
CA ARG A 94 15.88 16.26 10.11
C ARG A 94 14.66 15.83 9.34
N ARG A 95 13.48 16.26 9.79
CA ARG A 95 12.23 16.13 9.04
C ARG A 95 12.18 17.21 7.97
N TRP A 96 11.88 16.83 6.75
CA TRP A 96 11.75 17.71 5.60
C TRP A 96 10.35 18.31 5.50
N TRP A 97 9.35 17.56 5.94
CA TRP A 97 7.97 18.00 6.12
C TRP A 97 7.38 17.27 7.31
N ASP A 98 6.29 17.82 7.86
CA ASP A 98 5.59 17.27 9.01
C ASP A 98 4.10 17.52 8.88
N TYR A 99 3.33 16.42 8.90
CA TYR A 99 1.88 16.40 8.88
C TYR A 99 1.30 15.90 10.22
N SER A 100 2.04 15.97 11.30
CA SER A 100 1.58 15.50 12.63
C SER A 100 0.34 16.24 13.11
N ASP A 101 0.10 17.46 12.63
CA ASP A 101 -1.09 18.27 12.89
C ASP A 101 -2.32 17.83 12.08
N LYS A 102 -2.15 16.97 11.06
CA LYS A 102 -3.22 16.51 10.19
C LYS A 102 -3.88 15.25 10.72
N LYS A 103 -5.21 15.15 10.54
CA LYS A 103 -5.96 13.94 10.86
C LYS A 103 -5.54 12.79 9.95
N PHE A 104 -5.54 11.56 10.49
CA PHE A 104 -5.15 10.35 9.76
C PHE A 104 -3.77 10.46 9.13
N ASN A 105 -2.79 11.00 9.87
CA ASN A 105 -1.40 10.97 9.48
C ASN A 105 -0.74 9.64 9.92
N LEU A 106 0.34 9.29 9.24
CA LEU A 106 1.17 8.12 9.51
C LEU A 106 2.59 8.61 9.84
N ASP A 107 3.02 8.47 11.09
CA ASP A 107 4.30 8.99 11.63
C ASP A 107 4.53 10.51 11.38
N GLY A 108 3.50 11.27 10.97
CA GLY A 108 3.63 12.67 10.55
C GLY A 108 4.26 12.87 9.16
N TYR A 109 4.60 11.80 8.42
CA TYR A 109 5.24 11.94 7.10
C TYR A 109 4.25 11.95 5.94
N VAL A 110 3.11 11.28 6.09
CA VAL A 110 2.02 11.24 5.12
C VAL A 110 0.68 11.42 5.85
N CYS A 111 -0.35 11.89 5.15
CA CYS A 111 -1.69 12.00 5.70
C CYS A 111 -2.74 11.75 4.62
N LEU A 112 -3.95 11.34 5.05
CA LEU A 112 -5.04 10.97 4.15
C LEU A 112 -5.35 12.04 3.10
N GLN A 113 -5.34 13.34 3.49
CA GLN A 113 -5.63 14.45 2.57
C GLN A 113 -4.68 14.47 1.37
N TYR A 114 -3.37 14.33 1.62
CA TYR A 114 -2.37 14.32 0.55
C TYR A 114 -2.31 12.99 -0.16
N SER A 115 -2.62 11.87 0.52
CA SER A 115 -2.78 10.58 -0.14
C SER A 115 -3.92 10.58 -1.17
N LEU A 116 -5.07 11.20 -0.85
CA LEU A 116 -6.16 11.39 -1.81
C LEU A 116 -5.73 12.26 -3.01
N LEU A 117 -4.97 13.32 -2.77
CA LEU A 117 -4.40 14.14 -3.84
C LEU A 117 -3.45 13.33 -4.73
N TRP A 118 -2.58 12.50 -4.15
CA TRP A 118 -1.74 11.56 -4.88
C TRP A 118 -2.55 10.60 -5.76
N GLY A 119 -3.68 10.11 -5.24
CA GLY A 119 -4.61 9.28 -6.01
C GLY A 119 -5.12 9.97 -7.26
N LEU A 120 -5.55 11.24 -7.14
CA LEU A 120 -6.03 12.05 -8.27
C LEU A 120 -4.91 12.34 -9.28
N LEU A 121 -3.75 12.77 -8.80
CA LEU A 121 -2.61 13.10 -9.66
C LEU A 121 -2.11 11.87 -10.43
N GLY A 122 -1.94 10.73 -9.76
CA GLY A 122 -1.46 9.50 -10.39
C GLY A 122 -2.49 8.91 -11.35
N MET A 123 -3.79 8.94 -11.02
CA MET A 123 -4.86 8.57 -11.93
C MET A 123 -4.82 9.43 -13.20
N ALA A 124 -4.72 10.75 -13.07
CA ALA A 124 -4.64 11.67 -14.21
C ALA A 124 -3.37 11.43 -15.03
N ALA A 125 -2.24 11.19 -14.37
CA ALA A 125 -0.96 10.90 -15.03
C ALA A 125 -1.05 9.64 -15.90
N VAL A 126 -1.54 8.53 -15.37
CA VAL A 126 -1.62 7.25 -16.11
C VAL A 126 -2.70 7.27 -17.17
N ARG A 127 -3.86 7.89 -16.88
CA ARG A 127 -5.00 7.87 -17.80
C ARG A 127 -4.82 8.78 -19.01
N TRP A 128 -4.22 9.95 -18.81
CA TRP A 128 -4.10 10.99 -19.85
C TRP A 128 -2.68 11.54 -19.98
N GLY A 129 -2.01 11.80 -18.85
CA GLY A 129 -0.71 12.50 -18.83
C GLY A 129 0.37 11.77 -19.61
N ASN A 130 0.50 10.46 -19.41
CA ASN A 130 1.50 9.65 -20.11
C ASN A 130 1.27 9.63 -21.61
N ASP A 131 0.02 9.52 -22.09
CA ASP A 131 -0.28 9.52 -23.53
C ASP A 131 0.04 10.88 -24.15
N LEU A 132 -0.28 11.98 -23.48
CA LEU A 132 0.09 13.32 -23.93
C LEU A 132 1.62 13.47 -24.00
N LEU A 133 2.32 13.05 -22.95
CA LEU A 133 3.77 13.11 -22.87
C LEU A 133 4.41 12.37 -24.04
N PHE A 134 3.97 11.13 -24.33
CA PHE A 134 4.54 10.34 -25.42
C PHE A 134 4.20 10.89 -26.80
N ARG A 135 3.00 11.46 -27.00
CA ARG A 135 2.69 12.17 -28.24
C ARG A 135 3.64 13.35 -28.47
N LEU A 136 3.93 14.11 -27.41
CA LEU A 136 4.89 15.23 -27.51
C LEU A 136 6.30 14.72 -27.82
N CYS A 137 6.75 13.67 -27.15
CA CYS A 137 8.07 13.07 -27.40
C CYS A 137 8.20 12.46 -28.80
N ALA A 138 7.11 11.94 -29.39
CA ALA A 138 7.12 11.36 -30.71
C ALA A 138 7.44 12.37 -31.86
N HIS A 139 7.30 13.67 -31.59
CA HIS A 139 7.69 14.72 -32.54
C HIS A 139 9.20 15.03 -32.54
N LEU A 140 9.96 14.48 -31.57
CA LEU A 140 11.40 14.69 -31.49
C LEU A 140 12.16 13.67 -32.36
N PRO A 141 13.19 14.09 -33.09
CA PRO A 141 14.09 13.14 -33.75
C PRO A 141 14.69 12.16 -32.72
N PRO A 142 14.81 10.85 -33.05
CA PRO A 142 15.25 9.82 -32.07
C PRO A 142 16.59 10.14 -31.41
N LEU A 143 17.56 10.66 -32.14
CA LEU A 143 18.87 11.03 -31.62
C LEU A 143 18.76 12.15 -30.57
N LEU A 144 17.99 13.19 -30.87
CA LEU A 144 17.75 14.30 -29.96
C LEU A 144 17.00 13.85 -28.73
N PHE A 145 15.99 12.99 -28.91
CA PHE A 145 15.22 12.40 -27.78
C PHE A 145 16.14 11.65 -26.82
N HIS A 146 16.99 10.74 -27.33
CA HIS A 146 17.92 9.99 -26.50
C HIS A 146 18.94 10.91 -25.81
N ALA A 147 19.48 11.90 -26.50
CA ALA A 147 20.43 12.85 -25.94
C ALA A 147 19.79 13.66 -24.78
N VAL A 148 18.57 14.16 -24.98
CA VAL A 148 17.83 14.91 -23.93
C VAL A 148 17.56 14.03 -22.70
N VAL A 149 17.19 12.77 -22.92
CA VAL A 149 16.95 11.82 -21.80
C VAL A 149 18.24 11.57 -21.02
N TRP A 150 19.36 11.27 -21.70
CA TRP A 150 20.62 11.00 -21.02
C TRP A 150 21.17 12.23 -20.28
N VAL A 151 21.13 13.39 -20.91
CA VAL A 151 21.54 14.65 -20.26
C VAL A 151 20.65 14.97 -19.05
N GLY A 152 19.33 14.86 -19.22
CA GLY A 152 18.36 15.08 -18.14
C GLY A 152 18.58 14.13 -16.96
N MET A 153 18.77 12.83 -17.22
CA MET A 153 19.06 11.85 -16.18
C MET A 153 20.41 12.11 -15.49
N ALA A 154 21.45 12.46 -16.26
CA ALA A 154 22.74 12.80 -15.69
C ALA A 154 22.61 14.02 -14.74
N LEU A 155 21.91 15.08 -15.17
CA LEU A 155 21.67 16.27 -14.34
C LEU A 155 20.84 15.92 -13.08
N ALA A 156 19.79 15.12 -13.20
CA ALA A 156 18.98 14.69 -12.06
C ALA A 156 19.80 13.87 -11.06
N VAL A 157 20.62 12.92 -11.53
CA VAL A 157 21.49 12.09 -10.67
C VAL A 157 22.57 12.97 -9.99
N LEU A 158 23.22 13.86 -10.73
CA LEU A 158 24.21 14.79 -10.16
C LEU A 158 23.60 15.70 -9.10
N ASP A 159 22.36 16.18 -9.34
CA ASP A 159 21.63 17.00 -8.37
C ASP A 159 21.33 16.21 -7.08
N GLN A 160 20.91 14.94 -7.19
CA GLN A 160 20.65 14.07 -6.03
C GLN A 160 21.94 13.72 -5.27
N ILE A 161 23.01 13.38 -5.97
CA ILE A 161 24.31 13.10 -5.34
C ILE A 161 24.82 14.36 -4.63
N SER A 162 24.74 15.53 -5.26
CA SER A 162 25.17 16.79 -4.64
C SER A 162 24.38 17.09 -3.36
N ALA A 163 23.06 16.85 -3.35
CA ALA A 163 22.25 16.99 -2.15
C ALA A 163 22.67 16.02 -1.04
N MET A 164 22.90 14.75 -1.38
CA MET A 164 23.33 13.75 -0.41
C MET A 164 24.71 14.03 0.17
N VAL A 165 25.67 14.44 -0.66
CA VAL A 165 27.06 14.74 -0.24
C VAL A 165 27.13 16.01 0.57
N VAL A 166 26.44 17.07 0.13
CA VAL A 166 26.50 18.40 0.77
C VAL A 166 25.77 18.42 2.11
N VAL A 167 24.67 17.70 2.26
CA VAL A 167 23.80 17.74 3.45
C VAL A 167 24.09 16.60 4.43
N SER A 168 24.70 15.47 3.98
CA SER A 168 24.97 14.36 4.85
C SER A 168 26.24 14.55 5.68
N ARG A 169 26.12 14.43 7.00
CA ARG A 169 27.28 14.23 7.91
C ARG A 169 28.03 12.92 7.62
N TYR A 170 27.57 12.13 6.65
CA TYR A 170 28.16 10.85 6.24
C TYR A 170 29.54 11.03 5.62
N ALA A 171 29.79 12.15 4.94
CA ALA A 171 31.09 12.47 4.37
C ALA A 171 32.22 12.56 5.46
N ASN A 172 31.84 12.90 6.69
CA ASN A 172 32.80 12.99 7.81
C ASN A 172 33.03 11.66 8.54
N ARG A 173 32.25 10.63 8.27
CA ARG A 173 32.38 9.29 8.90
C ARG A 173 33.15 8.27 8.04
N HIS A 174 33.33 8.51 6.74
CA HIS A 174 34.10 7.63 5.86
C HIS A 174 35.44 8.25 5.48
N PRO A 175 36.58 7.71 5.98
CA PRO A 175 37.92 8.29 5.76
C PRO A 175 38.30 8.39 4.27
N ARG A 176 37.84 7.47 3.42
CA ARG A 176 38.10 7.50 1.97
C ARG A 176 37.39 8.62 1.24
N LEU A 177 36.11 8.89 1.57
CA LEU A 177 35.35 10.01 1.02
C LEU A 177 35.87 11.36 1.55
N GLY A 178 36.36 11.38 2.80
CA GLY A 178 37.00 12.54 3.38
C GLY A 178 38.35 12.88 2.74
N GLN A 179 39.09 11.91 2.21
CA GLN A 179 40.33 12.12 1.47
C GLN A 179 40.05 12.65 0.06
N LEU A 180 39.13 12.02 -0.70
CA LEU A 180 38.67 12.50 -2.01
C LEU A 180 38.11 13.91 -1.94
N ASN A 181 37.38 14.22 -0.89
CA ASN A 181 36.80 15.52 -0.62
C ASN A 181 37.89 16.59 -0.26
N ARG A 182 39.02 16.19 0.36
CA ARG A 182 40.17 17.05 0.62
C ARG A 182 41.02 17.34 -0.62
N GLU A 183 41.15 16.36 -1.51
CA GLU A 183 41.89 16.53 -2.77
C GLU A 183 41.14 17.39 -3.78
N LEU A 184 39.80 17.18 -3.90
CA LEU A 184 38.93 18.06 -4.70
C LEU A 184 38.73 19.45 -4.05
N GLY A 185 38.95 19.56 -2.75
CA GLY A 185 38.67 20.77 -1.94
C GLY A 185 39.67 21.91 -2.09
N ARG A 186 40.89 21.67 -2.55
CA ARG A 186 41.90 22.73 -2.69
C ARG A 186 41.59 23.73 -3.82
N GLY A 187 40.79 23.37 -4.82
CA GLY A 187 40.35 24.27 -5.89
C GLY A 187 38.97 24.90 -5.72
N SER A 188 38.12 24.33 -4.87
CA SER A 188 36.69 24.69 -4.83
C SER A 188 36.10 25.00 -3.43
N GLU A 189 36.93 25.19 -2.42
CA GLU A 189 36.48 25.38 -1.03
C GLU A 189 35.52 26.58 -0.86
N ARG A 190 35.79 27.69 -1.58
CA ARG A 190 34.89 28.86 -1.59
C ARG A 190 33.58 28.59 -2.30
N LEU A 191 33.60 27.81 -3.38
CA LEU A 191 32.39 27.41 -4.13
C LEU A 191 31.57 26.42 -3.31
N ARG A 192 32.24 25.45 -2.69
CA ARG A 192 31.63 24.45 -1.82
C ARG A 192 30.96 25.09 -0.60
N GLN A 193 31.62 26.00 0.09
CA GLN A 193 31.06 26.75 1.24
C GLN A 193 29.84 27.56 0.83
N LYS A 194 29.88 28.25 -0.32
CA LYS A 194 28.72 28.98 -0.85
C LYS A 194 27.58 28.08 -1.21
N ILE A 195 27.83 26.92 -1.87
CA ILE A 195 26.79 25.93 -2.23
C ILE A 195 26.21 25.29 -0.97
N THR A 196 27.05 24.84 -0.02
CA THR A 196 26.60 24.22 1.23
C THR A 196 25.76 25.18 2.06
N ALA A 197 26.23 26.42 2.25
CA ALA A 197 25.50 27.44 3.01
C ALA A 197 24.18 27.83 2.30
N SER A 198 24.18 27.89 0.96
CA SER A 198 22.98 28.19 0.18
C SER A 198 21.96 27.08 0.27
N VAL A 199 22.40 25.80 0.13
CA VAL A 199 21.54 24.61 0.23
C VAL A 199 21.01 24.46 1.66
N GLU A 200 21.84 24.59 2.67
CA GLU A 200 21.43 24.47 4.09
C GLU A 200 20.46 25.58 4.50
N LYS A 201 20.73 26.83 4.11
CA LYS A 201 19.83 27.97 4.35
C LYS A 201 18.50 27.81 3.62
N ARG A 202 18.51 27.22 2.42
CA ARG A 202 17.31 26.90 1.66
C ARG A 202 16.50 25.81 2.34
N ILE A 203 17.14 24.71 2.77
CA ILE A 203 16.50 23.60 3.48
C ILE A 203 15.86 24.09 4.77
N GLN A 204 16.56 24.90 5.59
CA GLN A 204 15.99 25.46 6.81
C GLN A 204 14.78 26.37 6.55
N ARG A 205 14.78 27.13 5.44
CA ARG A 205 13.63 27.98 5.06
C ARG A 205 12.46 27.19 4.50
N ALA A 206 12.73 26.14 3.71
CA ALA A 206 11.71 25.32 3.09
C ALA A 206 11.08 24.31 4.06
N TYR A 207 11.86 23.82 5.03
CA TYR A 207 11.50 22.74 5.93
C TYR A 207 11.95 23.04 7.37
N PRO A 208 11.18 23.85 8.13
CA PRO A 208 11.48 24.12 9.53
C PRO A 208 11.37 22.83 10.37
N ALA A 209 12.32 22.63 11.30
CA ALA A 209 12.36 21.43 12.13
C ALA A 209 11.18 21.37 13.11
N ALA A 210 10.44 20.25 13.12
CA ALA A 210 9.37 19.97 14.07
C ALA A 210 9.82 19.02 15.19
N ALA A 211 9.34 19.24 16.42
CA ALA A 211 9.64 18.42 17.59
C ALA A 211 8.84 17.10 17.55
N ARG A 212 9.46 16.02 18.03
CA ARG A 212 8.86 14.68 18.07
C ARG A 212 7.95 14.53 19.29
N PRO A 213 6.69 14.05 19.17
CA PRO A 213 5.86 13.71 20.33
C PRO A 213 6.36 12.44 21.03
N GLU A 214 6.34 12.42 22.37
CA GLU A 214 6.68 11.23 23.15
C GLU A 214 5.50 10.22 23.23
N PRO A 215 5.77 8.90 23.27
CA PRO A 215 4.74 7.87 23.32
C PRO A 215 4.17 7.69 24.75
N THR A 216 2.84 7.66 24.85
CA THR A 216 2.12 7.36 26.10
C THR A 216 1.98 5.86 26.32
N THR A 217 2.31 5.40 27.52
CA THR A 217 2.23 4.00 27.96
C THR A 217 0.86 3.62 28.53
N SER A 218 0.20 2.62 27.96
CA SER A 218 -0.97 1.97 28.57
C SER A 218 -0.76 0.46 28.74
N ALA A 219 -1.15 -0.07 29.91
CA ALA A 219 -0.94 -1.47 30.31
C ALA A 219 -1.78 -2.46 29.47
N GLU A 220 -1.15 -3.51 28.98
CA GLU A 220 -1.73 -4.56 28.13
C GLU A 220 -2.62 -5.54 28.92
N LYS A 221 -3.89 -5.66 28.52
CA LYS A 221 -4.81 -6.67 29.02
C LYS A 221 -4.83 -7.90 28.09
N GLN A 222 -4.73 -9.11 28.65
CA GLN A 222 -4.79 -10.35 27.86
C GLN A 222 -6.15 -10.52 27.19
N LEU A 223 -6.16 -10.87 25.87
CA LEU A 223 -7.37 -11.18 25.12
C LEU A 223 -7.85 -12.59 25.49
N SER A 224 -9.13 -12.71 25.87
CA SER A 224 -9.76 -14.02 26.09
C SER A 224 -10.16 -14.67 24.77
N LEU A 225 -10.38 -15.99 24.75
CA LEU A 225 -10.91 -16.71 23.58
C LEU A 225 -12.23 -16.10 23.09
N ALA A 226 -13.10 -15.64 24.00
CA ALA A 226 -14.32 -14.94 23.62
C ALA A 226 -14.03 -13.61 22.90
N ASP A 227 -12.97 -12.88 23.29
CA ASP A 227 -12.56 -11.66 22.58
C ASP A 227 -12.10 -11.96 21.17
N LEU A 228 -11.31 -13.02 21.00
CA LEU A 228 -10.83 -13.45 19.69
C LEU A 228 -11.97 -13.90 18.79
N LEU A 229 -12.97 -14.63 19.31
CA LEU A 229 -14.16 -15.02 18.55
C LEU A 229 -14.95 -13.79 18.08
N TRP A 230 -15.24 -12.86 18.98
CA TRP A 230 -15.95 -11.63 18.60
C TRP A 230 -15.15 -10.80 17.61
N LEU A 231 -13.84 -10.71 17.78
CA LEU A 231 -12.96 -10.01 16.84
C LEU A 231 -12.96 -10.69 15.46
N PHE A 232 -12.95 -12.03 15.43
CA PHE A 232 -13.07 -12.80 14.19
C PHE A 232 -14.39 -12.51 13.47
N VAL A 233 -15.52 -12.57 14.18
CA VAL A 233 -16.85 -12.37 13.57
C VAL A 233 -17.02 -10.93 13.08
N ILE A 234 -16.62 -9.95 13.90
CA ILE A 234 -16.67 -8.53 13.50
C ILE A 234 -15.74 -8.29 12.30
N GLY A 235 -14.54 -8.84 12.32
CA GLY A 235 -13.59 -8.72 11.24
C GLY A 235 -14.05 -9.38 9.96
N ALA A 236 -14.63 -10.58 10.05
CA ALA A 236 -15.19 -11.30 8.92
C ALA A 236 -16.34 -10.54 8.27
N PHE A 237 -17.23 -9.97 9.08
CA PHE A 237 -18.37 -9.19 8.60
C PHE A 237 -17.92 -7.87 7.96
N LEU A 238 -17.12 -7.08 8.68
CA LEU A 238 -16.66 -5.78 8.18
C LEU A 238 -15.77 -5.94 6.93
N GLY A 239 -14.92 -6.95 6.92
CA GLY A 239 -14.05 -7.23 5.77
C GLY A 239 -14.85 -7.59 4.53
N ASP A 240 -15.85 -8.44 4.64
CA ASP A 240 -16.74 -8.78 3.52
C ASP A 240 -17.48 -7.55 2.99
N VAL A 241 -18.06 -6.73 3.87
CA VAL A 241 -18.77 -5.51 3.49
C VAL A 241 -17.84 -4.53 2.78
N VAL A 242 -16.66 -4.27 3.34
CA VAL A 242 -15.67 -3.34 2.75
C VAL A 242 -15.21 -3.85 1.39
N GLU A 243 -14.90 -5.14 1.28
CA GLU A 243 -14.43 -5.74 0.02
C GLU A 243 -15.54 -5.76 -1.05
N THR A 244 -16.78 -6.04 -0.67
CA THR A 244 -17.95 -5.99 -1.58
C THR A 244 -18.17 -4.57 -2.13
N ILE A 245 -18.09 -3.54 -1.26
CA ILE A 245 -18.17 -2.13 -1.67
C ILE A 245 -16.97 -1.77 -2.57
N PHE A 246 -15.76 -2.20 -2.22
CA PHE A 246 -14.56 -1.95 -3.01
C PHE A 246 -14.69 -2.57 -4.41
N CYS A 247 -15.16 -3.81 -4.53
CA CYS A 247 -15.42 -4.44 -5.82
C CYS A 247 -16.46 -3.67 -6.64
N ARG A 248 -17.54 -3.16 -6.00
CA ARG A 248 -18.52 -2.32 -6.68
C ARG A 248 -17.89 -1.05 -7.25
N ILE A 249 -17.01 -0.40 -6.50
CA ILE A 249 -16.36 0.85 -6.92
C ILE A 249 -15.31 0.58 -8.02
N THR A 250 -14.52 -0.48 -7.89
CA THR A 250 -13.38 -0.74 -8.80
C THR A 250 -13.75 -1.54 -10.05
N ALA A 251 -14.62 -2.55 -9.91
CA ALA A 251 -15.04 -3.43 -11.00
C ALA A 251 -16.44 -3.12 -11.55
N GLY A 252 -17.19 -2.24 -10.90
CA GLY A 252 -18.53 -1.81 -11.36
C GLY A 252 -19.65 -2.81 -11.08
N VAL A 253 -19.36 -3.95 -10.45
CA VAL A 253 -20.34 -5.03 -10.20
C VAL A 253 -20.49 -5.33 -8.72
N TRP A 254 -21.71 -5.68 -8.30
CA TRP A 254 -21.95 -6.24 -6.98
C TRP A 254 -21.63 -7.74 -7.02
N MET A 255 -20.67 -8.16 -6.23
CA MET A 255 -20.33 -9.58 -6.09
C MET A 255 -20.12 -9.93 -4.63
N SER A 256 -20.56 -11.11 -4.22
CA SER A 256 -20.28 -11.62 -2.88
C SER A 256 -18.78 -11.84 -2.70
N ARG A 257 -18.28 -11.44 -1.54
CA ARG A 257 -16.89 -11.70 -1.09
C ARG A 257 -16.89 -12.62 0.14
N SER A 258 -18.07 -13.18 0.46
CA SER A 258 -18.22 -14.11 1.57
C SER A 258 -17.45 -15.40 1.33
N SER A 259 -16.79 -15.88 2.39
CA SER A 259 -16.20 -17.23 2.43
C SER A 259 -17.20 -18.27 2.92
N LEU A 260 -18.36 -17.86 3.44
CA LEU A 260 -19.33 -18.74 4.07
C LEU A 260 -20.67 -18.72 3.33
N VAL A 261 -21.38 -19.87 3.36
CA VAL A 261 -22.68 -20.03 2.69
C VAL A 261 -23.83 -19.29 3.39
N TRP A 262 -23.67 -18.97 4.68
CA TRP A 262 -24.65 -18.21 5.45
C TRP A 262 -24.06 -16.91 5.98
N GLY A 263 -24.58 -15.80 5.48
CA GLY A 263 -24.21 -14.44 5.87
C GLY A 263 -22.96 -13.91 5.18
N PRO A 264 -22.75 -12.58 5.29
CA PRO A 264 -21.62 -11.89 4.68
C PRO A 264 -20.38 -11.98 5.59
N PHE A 265 -19.68 -13.11 5.57
CA PHE A 265 -18.51 -13.34 6.41
C PHE A 265 -17.30 -13.78 5.58
N SER A 266 -16.27 -12.97 5.53
CA SER A 266 -14.98 -13.32 4.95
C SER A 266 -14.05 -13.90 6.03
N VAL A 267 -13.82 -15.23 5.97
CA VAL A 267 -12.93 -15.94 6.91
C VAL A 267 -11.51 -15.36 6.86
N VAL A 268 -11.06 -14.98 5.66
CA VAL A 268 -9.73 -14.36 5.44
C VAL A 268 -9.60 -13.08 6.26
N TRP A 269 -10.56 -12.17 6.19
CA TRP A 269 -10.54 -10.94 6.97
C TRP A 269 -10.68 -11.18 8.47
N GLY A 270 -11.54 -12.12 8.87
CA GLY A 270 -11.71 -12.48 10.27
C GLY A 270 -10.43 -12.99 10.92
N LEU A 271 -9.77 -13.95 10.27
CA LEU A 271 -8.48 -14.49 10.73
C LEU A 271 -7.37 -13.45 10.67
N ALA A 272 -7.32 -12.62 9.62
CA ALA A 272 -6.32 -11.55 9.51
C ALA A 272 -6.37 -10.58 10.70
N LEU A 273 -7.58 -10.15 11.13
CA LEU A 273 -7.73 -9.26 12.27
C LEU A 273 -7.40 -9.92 13.60
N VAL A 274 -7.73 -11.20 13.78
CA VAL A 274 -7.32 -11.98 14.96
C VAL A 274 -5.79 -12.10 15.01
N LEU A 275 -5.15 -12.48 13.91
CA LEU A 275 -3.69 -12.58 13.81
C LEU A 275 -3.02 -11.22 14.05
N ALA A 276 -3.55 -10.15 13.46
CA ALA A 276 -3.07 -8.79 13.70
C ALA A 276 -3.17 -8.40 15.18
N ALA A 277 -4.29 -8.72 15.84
CA ALA A 277 -4.46 -8.44 17.26
C ALA A 277 -3.51 -9.25 18.17
N ILE A 278 -3.15 -10.47 17.78
CA ILE A 278 -2.21 -11.32 18.54
C ILE A 278 -0.76 -10.89 18.26
N LEU A 279 -0.37 -10.81 16.98
CA LEU A 279 1.03 -10.63 16.57
C LEU A 279 1.51 -9.18 16.71
N LEU A 280 0.60 -8.21 16.52
CA LEU A 280 0.89 -6.78 16.66
C LEU A 280 0.53 -6.25 18.05
N ARG A 281 0.30 -7.13 19.02
CA ARG A 281 0.03 -6.77 20.41
C ARG A 281 1.15 -5.88 20.95
N GLY A 282 0.78 -4.86 21.74
CA GLY A 282 1.74 -3.81 22.12
C GLY A 282 2.18 -2.91 20.96
N GLY A 283 1.52 -3.03 19.81
CA GLY A 283 1.80 -2.23 18.61
C GLY A 283 1.54 -0.73 18.83
N GLU A 284 0.70 -0.36 19.81
CA GLU A 284 0.48 1.05 20.17
C GLU A 284 1.78 1.74 20.62
N GLN A 285 2.73 0.97 21.18
CA GLN A 285 4.05 1.44 21.61
C GLN A 285 5.13 1.30 20.50
N LYS A 286 4.84 0.55 19.43
CA LYS A 286 5.78 0.35 18.32
C LYS A 286 5.68 1.50 17.32
N SER A 287 6.78 1.82 16.65
CA SER A 287 6.75 2.80 15.56
C SER A 287 5.83 2.30 14.43
N GLU A 288 5.08 3.20 13.83
CA GLU A 288 4.16 2.88 12.71
C GLU A 288 4.91 2.21 11.55
N SER A 289 6.16 2.59 11.33
CA SER A 289 7.05 1.94 10.39
C SER A 289 7.19 0.44 10.63
N ARG A 290 7.35 0.04 11.88
CA ARG A 290 7.47 -1.37 12.24
C ARG A 290 6.17 -2.10 11.99
N ILE A 291 5.04 -1.52 12.39
CA ILE A 291 3.71 -2.08 12.16
C ILE A 291 3.45 -2.21 10.65
N PHE A 292 3.79 -1.18 9.87
CA PHE A 292 3.64 -1.20 8.42
C PHE A 292 4.41 -2.35 7.77
N TRP A 293 5.71 -2.48 8.04
CA TRP A 293 6.51 -3.55 7.44
C TRP A 293 6.08 -4.95 7.90
N PHE A 294 5.68 -5.10 9.15
CA PHE A 294 5.06 -6.35 9.60
C PHE A 294 3.77 -6.63 8.85
N GLY A 295 2.92 -5.61 8.64
CA GLY A 295 1.70 -5.74 7.85
C GLY A 295 1.97 -6.12 6.40
N VAL A 296 2.97 -5.51 5.74
CA VAL A 296 3.40 -5.85 4.37
C VAL A 296 3.82 -7.31 4.27
N ILE A 297 4.72 -7.74 5.15
CA ILE A 297 5.32 -9.09 5.08
C ILE A 297 4.30 -10.15 5.54
N LEU A 298 3.71 -9.96 6.71
CA LEU A 298 2.79 -10.95 7.29
C LEU A 298 1.47 -10.99 6.52
N GLY A 299 0.95 -9.83 6.07
CA GLY A 299 -0.27 -9.77 5.28
C GLY A 299 -0.09 -10.43 3.91
N GLY A 300 1.02 -10.15 3.21
CA GLY A 300 1.34 -10.81 1.95
C GLY A 300 1.56 -12.32 2.11
N ALA A 301 2.31 -12.75 3.13
CA ALA A 301 2.51 -14.17 3.43
C ALA A 301 1.20 -14.86 3.79
N TYR A 302 0.36 -14.22 4.59
CA TYR A 302 -0.95 -14.71 4.96
C TYR A 302 -1.87 -14.91 3.73
N GLU A 303 -1.94 -13.91 2.86
CA GLU A 303 -2.73 -13.97 1.62
C GLU A 303 -2.23 -15.08 0.69
N TYR A 304 -0.90 -15.23 0.55
CA TYR A 304 -0.30 -16.33 -0.21
C TYR A 304 -0.68 -17.70 0.35
N VAL A 305 -0.55 -17.87 1.68
CA VAL A 305 -0.91 -19.13 2.37
C VAL A 305 -2.40 -19.44 2.22
N CYS A 306 -3.29 -18.45 2.39
CA CYS A 306 -4.72 -18.65 2.17
C CYS A 306 -5.02 -19.14 0.75
N SER A 307 -4.39 -18.53 -0.27
CA SER A 307 -4.55 -18.96 -1.67
C SER A 307 -4.04 -20.40 -1.89
N ALA A 308 -2.86 -20.73 -1.33
CA ALA A 308 -2.28 -22.07 -1.45
C ALA A 308 -3.12 -23.13 -0.73
N VAL A 309 -3.63 -22.82 0.47
CA VAL A 309 -4.48 -23.75 1.24
C VAL A 309 -5.82 -24.00 0.54
N THR A 310 -6.47 -22.97 0.01
CA THR A 310 -7.74 -23.14 -0.71
C THR A 310 -7.57 -23.94 -2.00
N GLU A 311 -6.47 -23.75 -2.71
CA GLU A 311 -6.15 -24.59 -3.87
C GLU A 311 -5.86 -26.04 -3.47
N LEU A 312 -5.09 -26.27 -2.39
CA LEU A 312 -4.79 -27.63 -1.92
C LEU A 312 -6.04 -28.38 -1.46
N LEU A 313 -6.95 -27.72 -0.74
CA LEU A 313 -8.14 -28.34 -0.16
C LEU A 313 -9.28 -28.48 -1.16
N PHE A 314 -9.46 -27.50 -2.03
CA PHE A 314 -10.64 -27.39 -2.90
C PHE A 314 -10.31 -27.37 -4.40
N GLY A 315 -9.02 -27.43 -4.79
CA GLY A 315 -8.63 -27.27 -6.21
C GLY A 315 -9.00 -25.91 -6.81
N THR A 316 -9.29 -24.91 -5.96
CA THR A 316 -9.92 -23.65 -6.36
C THR A 316 -9.17 -22.46 -5.74
N VAL A 317 -8.96 -21.41 -6.55
CA VAL A 317 -8.47 -20.11 -6.09
C VAL A 317 -9.59 -19.08 -6.19
N PHE A 318 -9.64 -18.14 -5.22
CA PHE A 318 -10.70 -17.13 -5.11
C PHE A 318 -10.26 -15.74 -5.59
N TRP A 319 -8.98 -15.55 -5.89
CA TRP A 319 -8.41 -14.35 -6.51
C TRP A 319 -7.22 -14.72 -7.37
N ASP A 320 -6.92 -13.86 -8.32
CA ASP A 320 -5.84 -14.05 -9.28
C ASP A 320 -5.23 -12.70 -9.63
N TYR A 321 -3.97 -12.49 -9.28
CA TYR A 321 -3.20 -11.29 -9.56
C TYR A 321 -2.22 -11.44 -10.73
N SER A 322 -2.32 -12.49 -11.54
CA SER A 322 -1.42 -12.72 -12.69
C SER A 322 -1.43 -11.58 -13.70
N GLY A 323 -2.56 -10.86 -13.83
CA GLY A 323 -2.70 -9.66 -14.64
C GLY A 323 -2.05 -8.39 -14.07
N PHE A 324 -1.51 -8.44 -12.85
CA PHE A 324 -0.81 -7.30 -12.24
C PHE A 324 0.70 -7.45 -12.36
N LYS A 325 1.41 -6.33 -12.54
CA LYS A 325 2.87 -6.31 -12.39
C LYS A 325 3.26 -6.51 -10.92
N PHE A 326 4.47 -7.03 -10.70
CA PHE A 326 4.99 -7.33 -9.34
C PHE A 326 4.13 -8.35 -8.58
N ASN A 327 3.50 -9.30 -9.25
CA ASN A 327 2.85 -10.43 -8.60
C ASN A 327 3.84 -11.58 -8.35
N LEU A 328 3.51 -12.44 -7.37
CA LEU A 328 4.23 -13.68 -7.08
C LEU A 328 3.28 -14.85 -7.28
N GLY A 329 3.43 -15.54 -8.43
CA GLY A 329 2.61 -16.69 -8.80
C GLY A 329 1.11 -16.40 -8.89
N GLY A 330 0.70 -15.17 -9.21
CA GLY A 330 -0.69 -14.75 -9.25
C GLY A 330 -1.40 -14.72 -7.88
N ARG A 331 -0.71 -15.12 -6.78
CA ARG A 331 -1.34 -15.28 -5.45
C ARG A 331 -1.28 -14.01 -4.60
N ILE A 332 -0.20 -13.24 -4.74
CA ILE A 332 -0.02 -11.93 -4.11
C ILE A 332 0.54 -10.93 -5.09
N ASN A 333 0.37 -9.64 -4.77
CA ASN A 333 0.86 -8.52 -5.56
C ASN A 333 1.42 -7.44 -4.64
N LEU A 334 2.48 -6.74 -5.07
CA LEU A 334 3.16 -5.71 -4.28
C LEU A 334 2.22 -4.58 -3.83
N LEU A 335 1.27 -4.17 -4.67
CA LEU A 335 0.28 -3.15 -4.32
C LEU A 335 -0.57 -3.58 -3.12
N TYR A 336 -1.06 -4.83 -3.14
CA TYR A 336 -1.87 -5.37 -2.05
C TYR A 336 -1.04 -5.68 -0.80
N CYS A 337 0.24 -6.04 -0.94
CA CYS A 337 1.14 -6.10 0.21
C CYS A 337 1.28 -4.74 0.91
N PHE A 338 1.40 -3.65 0.16
CA PHE A 338 1.40 -2.30 0.73
C PHE A 338 0.05 -1.92 1.34
N PHE A 339 -1.05 -2.34 0.72
CA PHE A 339 -2.39 -2.20 1.30
C PHE A 339 -2.47 -2.89 2.67
N TRP A 340 -1.96 -4.13 2.81
CA TRP A 340 -1.88 -4.82 4.09
C TRP A 340 -1.06 -4.06 5.13
N GLY A 341 0.04 -3.43 4.72
CA GLY A 341 0.84 -2.56 5.59
C GLY A 341 0.06 -1.36 6.11
N ILE A 342 -0.64 -0.64 5.23
CA ILE A 342 -1.50 0.50 5.59
C ILE A 342 -2.68 0.03 6.46
N ALA A 343 -3.32 -1.08 6.09
CA ALA A 343 -4.42 -1.67 6.84
C ALA A 343 -4.00 -2.06 8.27
N ALA A 344 -2.80 -2.65 8.45
CA ALA A 344 -2.26 -3.00 9.76
C ALA A 344 -2.06 -1.78 10.66
N VAL A 345 -1.50 -0.68 10.12
CA VAL A 345 -1.32 0.55 10.90
C VAL A 345 -2.68 1.17 11.24
N THR A 346 -3.57 1.29 10.25
CA THR A 346 -4.91 1.85 10.44
C THR A 346 -5.69 1.03 11.47
N TRP A 347 -5.59 -0.30 11.41
CA TRP A 347 -6.23 -1.19 12.37
C TRP A 347 -5.69 -0.98 13.78
N ILE A 348 -4.39 -1.02 13.99
CA ILE A 348 -3.79 -0.88 15.33
C ILE A 348 -4.04 0.50 15.92
N ARG A 349 -3.96 1.57 15.10
CA ARG A 349 -4.11 2.95 15.61
C ARG A 349 -5.55 3.38 15.81
N TYR A 350 -6.46 2.93 14.96
CA TYR A 350 -7.83 3.42 14.93
C TYR A 350 -8.86 2.29 15.09
N GLY A 351 -8.75 1.22 14.30
CA GLY A 351 -9.74 0.16 14.23
C GLY A 351 -9.84 -0.64 15.52
N TYR A 352 -8.72 -1.20 15.98
CA TYR A 352 -8.69 -2.03 17.18
C TYR A 352 -9.14 -1.30 18.46
N PRO A 353 -8.68 -0.07 18.78
CA PRO A 353 -9.19 0.69 19.93
C PRO A 353 -10.69 0.94 19.87
N LEU A 354 -11.22 1.26 18.67
CA LEU A 354 -12.65 1.49 18.47
C LEU A 354 -13.47 0.21 18.70
N VAL A 355 -13.05 -0.90 18.07
CA VAL A 355 -13.71 -2.21 18.25
C VAL A 355 -13.59 -2.70 19.68
N ALA A 356 -12.42 -2.59 20.32
CA ALA A 356 -12.22 -2.98 21.72
C ALA A 356 -13.11 -2.17 22.68
N LYS A 357 -13.30 -0.87 22.42
CA LYS A 357 -14.24 -0.03 23.18
C LYS A 357 -15.68 -0.50 22.97
N GLY A 358 -16.08 -0.76 21.73
CA GLY A 358 -17.40 -1.31 21.39
C GLY A 358 -17.64 -2.67 22.04
N MET A 359 -16.67 -3.59 21.96
CA MET A 359 -16.74 -4.91 22.59
C MET A 359 -16.91 -4.82 24.10
N LYS A 360 -16.21 -3.91 24.79
CA LYS A 360 -16.40 -3.69 26.24
C LYS A 360 -17.83 -3.24 26.58
N ALA A 361 -18.41 -2.36 25.75
CA ALA A 361 -19.79 -1.90 25.94
C ALA A 361 -20.81 -3.03 25.70
N VAL A 362 -20.60 -3.82 24.66
CA VAL A 362 -21.47 -4.93 24.25
C VAL A 362 -21.35 -6.12 25.21
N LYS A 363 -20.13 -6.47 25.69
CA LYS A 363 -19.92 -7.53 26.69
C LYS A 363 -20.71 -7.35 27.99
N ARG A 364 -21.00 -6.13 28.38
CA ARG A 364 -21.85 -5.85 29.55
C ARG A 364 -23.28 -6.32 29.33
N ARG A 365 -23.73 -6.53 28.08
CA ARG A 365 -25.09 -6.95 27.71
C ARG A 365 -25.15 -8.39 27.19
N ILE A 366 -24.03 -8.94 26.67
CA ILE A 366 -23.97 -10.30 26.13
C ILE A 366 -23.75 -11.30 27.27
N ARG A 367 -24.66 -12.26 27.39
CA ARG A 367 -24.51 -13.41 28.28
C ARG A 367 -23.57 -14.44 27.69
N PRO A 368 -22.83 -15.25 28.49
CA PRO A 368 -21.89 -16.26 28.01
C PRO A 368 -22.49 -17.25 27.00
N TRP A 369 -23.76 -17.64 27.17
CA TRP A 369 -24.46 -18.56 26.28
C TRP A 369 -24.63 -17.98 24.86
N MET A 370 -24.78 -16.67 24.70
CA MET A 370 -24.87 -16.01 23.39
C MET A 370 -23.54 -16.12 22.62
N THR A 371 -22.42 -16.01 23.33
CA THR A 371 -21.08 -16.22 22.74
C THR A 371 -20.89 -17.69 22.34
N ALA A 372 -21.36 -18.63 23.16
CA ALA A 372 -21.33 -20.05 22.85
C ALA A 372 -22.20 -20.36 21.62
N LEU A 373 -23.42 -19.81 21.54
CA LEU A 373 -24.30 -19.96 20.40
C LEU A 373 -23.66 -19.42 19.11
N LEU A 374 -23.03 -18.23 19.19
CA LEU A 374 -22.30 -17.63 18.07
C LEU A 374 -21.12 -18.52 17.62
N ALA A 375 -20.38 -19.11 18.58
CA ALA A 375 -19.31 -20.04 18.27
C ALA A 375 -19.80 -21.28 17.55
N VAL A 376 -20.90 -21.88 18.02
CA VAL A 376 -21.55 -23.03 17.37
C VAL A 376 -22.04 -22.67 15.98
N PHE A 377 -22.73 -21.54 15.83
CA PHE A 377 -23.19 -21.05 14.53
C PHE A 377 -22.02 -20.90 13.54
N MET A 378 -20.94 -20.25 13.95
CA MET A 378 -19.78 -20.05 13.08
C MET A 378 -19.08 -21.37 12.73
N ALA A 379 -18.98 -22.31 13.69
CA ALA A 379 -18.40 -23.62 13.46
C ALA A 379 -19.26 -24.44 12.45
N VAL A 380 -20.57 -24.48 12.64
CA VAL A 380 -21.49 -25.15 11.72
C VAL A 380 -21.44 -24.50 10.34
N ASN A 381 -21.43 -23.17 10.27
CA ASN A 381 -21.35 -22.44 9.01
C ASN A 381 -20.05 -22.75 8.26
N LEU A 382 -18.90 -22.76 8.95
CA LEU A 382 -17.60 -23.14 8.39
C LEU A 382 -17.60 -24.56 7.82
N VAL A 383 -18.08 -25.54 8.61
CA VAL A 383 -18.14 -26.94 8.17
C VAL A 383 -19.09 -27.09 6.97
N THR A 384 -20.30 -26.53 7.03
CA THR A 384 -21.25 -26.59 5.92
C THR A 384 -20.70 -25.92 4.66
N SER A 385 -20.03 -24.76 4.80
CA SER A 385 -19.42 -24.08 3.67
C SER A 385 -18.31 -24.89 3.01
N ALA A 386 -17.46 -25.53 3.82
CA ALA A 386 -16.40 -26.42 3.31
C ALA A 386 -16.98 -27.65 2.58
N LEU A 387 -17.99 -28.29 3.15
CA LEU A 387 -18.66 -29.43 2.53
C LEU A 387 -19.41 -29.05 1.24
N ALA A 388 -20.11 -27.89 1.26
CA ALA A 388 -20.82 -27.40 0.08
C ALA A 388 -19.83 -27.05 -1.06
N LEU A 389 -18.68 -26.46 -0.74
CA LEU A 389 -17.65 -26.13 -1.72
C LEU A 389 -16.99 -27.39 -2.30
N ALA A 390 -16.65 -28.37 -1.44
CA ALA A 390 -16.10 -29.65 -1.87
C ALA A 390 -17.13 -30.43 -2.77
N ARG A 391 -18.41 -30.41 -2.38
CA ARG A 391 -19.46 -31.01 -3.18
C ARG A 391 -19.69 -30.30 -4.52
N TYR A 392 -19.64 -28.96 -4.52
CA TYR A 392 -19.71 -28.16 -5.74
C TYR A 392 -18.57 -28.52 -6.71
N ASP A 393 -17.34 -28.64 -6.20
CA ASP A 393 -16.19 -29.05 -7.01
C ASP A 393 -16.36 -30.48 -7.58
N ALA A 394 -16.76 -31.45 -6.74
CA ALA A 394 -17.02 -32.82 -7.17
C ALA A 394 -18.13 -32.89 -8.24
N ARG A 395 -19.24 -32.17 -8.03
CA ARG A 395 -20.37 -32.12 -8.97
C ARG A 395 -20.02 -31.48 -10.31
N THR A 396 -19.25 -30.39 -10.30
CA THR A 396 -18.79 -29.74 -11.53
C THR A 396 -17.73 -30.56 -12.28
N SER A 397 -17.10 -31.52 -11.59
CA SER A 397 -16.23 -32.56 -12.19
C SER A 397 -16.98 -33.82 -12.66
N GLY A 398 -18.32 -33.84 -12.57
CA GLY A 398 -19.17 -34.92 -13.05
C GLY A 398 -19.42 -36.04 -12.02
N ALA A 399 -19.02 -35.89 -10.75
CA ALA A 399 -19.24 -36.92 -9.73
C ALA A 399 -20.69 -36.93 -9.24
N ALA A 400 -21.32 -38.10 -9.28
CA ALA A 400 -22.64 -38.33 -8.69
C ALA A 400 -22.60 -38.24 -7.15
N PRO A 401 -23.74 -37.96 -6.47
CA PRO A 401 -23.80 -37.97 -5.02
C PRO A 401 -23.50 -39.38 -4.47
N ALA A 402 -22.54 -39.47 -3.54
CA ALA A 402 -22.11 -40.77 -2.99
C ALA A 402 -22.86 -41.16 -1.71
N ASN A 403 -23.49 -40.20 -1.02
CA ASN A 403 -24.16 -40.41 0.26
C ASN A 403 -25.30 -39.41 0.47
N ALA A 404 -26.08 -39.61 1.54
CA ALA A 404 -27.23 -38.75 1.87
C ALA A 404 -26.84 -37.28 2.14
N VAL A 405 -25.62 -37.02 2.63
CA VAL A 405 -25.12 -35.65 2.84
C VAL A 405 -24.90 -34.97 1.50
N ASP A 406 -24.35 -35.66 0.50
CA ASP A 406 -24.15 -35.10 -0.84
C ASP A 406 -25.50 -34.75 -1.49
N VAL A 407 -26.53 -35.60 -1.34
CA VAL A 407 -27.88 -35.32 -1.83
C VAL A 407 -28.43 -34.04 -1.16
N LEU A 408 -28.33 -33.95 0.17
CA LEU A 408 -28.80 -32.79 0.92
C LEU A 408 -28.07 -31.49 0.49
N LEU A 409 -26.76 -31.60 0.24
CA LEU A 409 -25.97 -30.48 -0.24
C LEU A 409 -26.35 -30.06 -1.67
N ASP A 410 -26.66 -31.02 -2.55
CA ASP A 410 -27.11 -30.76 -3.92
C ASP A 410 -28.49 -30.08 -3.96
N GLU A 411 -29.40 -30.43 -3.04
CA GLU A 411 -30.71 -29.79 -2.92
C GLU A 411 -30.62 -28.33 -2.40
N HIS A 412 -29.75 -28.08 -1.39
CA HIS A 412 -29.71 -26.79 -0.71
C HIS A 412 -28.64 -25.83 -1.26
N PHE A 413 -27.60 -26.36 -1.90
CA PHE A 413 -26.47 -25.63 -2.45
C PHE A 413 -26.20 -26.03 -3.89
N ASP A 414 -27.17 -25.79 -4.77
CA ASP A 414 -27.06 -26.04 -6.20
C ASP A 414 -25.97 -25.18 -6.87
N ASN A 415 -25.62 -25.45 -8.12
CA ASN A 415 -24.59 -24.72 -8.84
C ASN A 415 -24.90 -23.24 -8.92
N ALA A 416 -26.12 -22.85 -9.21
CA ALA A 416 -26.52 -21.46 -9.34
C ALA A 416 -26.37 -20.67 -8.01
N ARG A 417 -26.64 -21.34 -6.89
CA ARG A 417 -26.42 -20.77 -5.56
C ARG A 417 -24.94 -20.64 -5.24
N MET A 418 -24.14 -21.67 -5.53
CA MET A 418 -22.69 -21.67 -5.28
C MET A 418 -21.97 -20.61 -6.12
N GLU A 419 -22.33 -20.43 -7.38
CA GLU A 419 -21.81 -19.40 -8.27
C GLU A 419 -22.14 -17.97 -7.77
N ARG A 420 -23.31 -17.78 -7.17
CA ARG A 420 -23.67 -16.50 -6.54
C ARG A 420 -22.87 -16.22 -5.27
N ILE A 421 -22.59 -17.27 -4.47
CA ILE A 421 -21.81 -17.12 -3.22
C ILE A 421 -20.32 -16.93 -3.55
N TYR A 422 -19.78 -17.70 -4.50
CA TYR A 422 -18.38 -17.74 -4.88
C TYR A 422 -18.14 -17.34 -6.35
N PRO A 423 -18.48 -16.11 -6.77
CA PRO A 423 -18.45 -15.70 -8.18
C PRO A 423 -17.03 -15.69 -8.78
N ASN A 424 -15.99 -15.64 -7.95
CA ASN A 424 -14.59 -15.63 -8.38
C ASN A 424 -13.87 -16.96 -8.19
N ALA A 425 -14.59 -18.04 -7.84
CA ALA A 425 -13.99 -19.36 -7.71
C ALA A 425 -13.53 -19.85 -9.09
N LYS A 426 -12.20 -19.99 -9.26
CA LYS A 426 -11.59 -20.53 -10.48
C LYS A 426 -10.97 -21.87 -10.18
N LYS A 427 -11.32 -22.89 -10.95
CA LYS A 427 -10.64 -24.19 -10.89
C LYS A 427 -9.22 -24.05 -11.41
N VAL A 428 -8.28 -24.62 -10.69
CA VAL A 428 -6.90 -24.75 -11.15
C VAL A 428 -6.80 -26.07 -11.91
N GLU A 429 -6.56 -25.99 -13.22
CA GLU A 429 -6.23 -27.17 -14.01
C GLU A 429 -4.93 -27.76 -13.47
N LYS A 430 -4.99 -28.98 -12.93
CA LYS A 430 -3.76 -29.69 -12.55
C LYS A 430 -2.97 -29.91 -13.83
N ALA A 431 -1.81 -29.26 -13.92
CA ALA A 431 -0.86 -29.62 -14.96
C ALA A 431 -0.56 -31.11 -14.81
N GLY A 432 -0.97 -31.90 -15.87
CA GLY A 432 -0.77 -33.32 -15.93
C GLY A 432 0.70 -33.71 -16.02
#